data_545e635e0c20b907ffd91ed13cac0a04
#
_entry.id   545e635e0c20b907ffd91ed13cac0a04
#
_cell.length_a   1.000
_cell.length_b   1.000
_cell.length_c   1.000
_cell.angle_alpha   90.00
_cell.angle_beta   90.00
_cell.angle_gamma   90.00
#
_symmetry.space_group_name_H-M   'P 1'
#
loop_
_entity.id
_entity.type
_entity.pdbx_description
1 polymer ?
#
loop_
_entity_poly.entity_id
_entity_poly.type
_entity_poly.pdbx_seq_one_letter_code
_entity_poly.pdbx_strand_id
1 'polypeptide(L)'
;GKNVLHISLTDPVNKVSLWYKEVFNLIAEQYQVDQIDQLWESVLPHRFIMTFRVEGFSVPKLQERLADLTEQNIFSPQMIIVDGFPFDESVRPSLSEFKNLIKEQGIHSWFTVRTHRHEEPEADGTPLQLAHVADLFEIAIQLLPEGKEIHVKALKGGDSFSKSLDLRLDPSTMLLTNQS
;
A
#
# COMPACT_ATOMS: atom_id res chain seq x y z
N GLY A 1 -0.03 10.80 -14.77
CA GLY A 1 -0.24 10.02 -13.55
C GLY A 1 -0.24 8.52 -13.86
N LYS A 2 -0.08 7.70 -12.82
CA LYS A 2 -0.21 6.24 -12.95
C LYS A 2 -1.58 5.80 -12.48
N ASN A 3 -2.16 4.81 -13.13
CA ASN A 3 -3.42 4.21 -12.72
C ASN A 3 -3.19 3.26 -11.53
N VAL A 4 -3.90 3.48 -10.44
CA VAL A 4 -3.78 2.72 -9.19
C VAL A 4 -5.08 1.97 -8.90
N LEU A 5 -5.00 0.66 -8.80
CA LEU A 5 -6.06 -0.19 -8.26
C LEU A 5 -5.83 -0.37 -6.76
N HIS A 6 -6.77 0.08 -5.94
CA HIS A 6 -6.78 -0.20 -4.51
C HIS A 6 -7.72 -1.36 -4.20
N ILE A 7 -7.17 -2.44 -3.70
CA ILE A 7 -7.91 -3.62 -3.23
C ILE A 7 -8.01 -3.53 -1.71
N SER A 8 -9.23 -3.42 -1.19
CA SER A 8 -9.48 -3.49 0.25
C SER A 8 -10.19 -4.79 0.62
N LEU A 9 -9.64 -5.49 1.60
CA LEU A 9 -10.19 -6.73 2.16
C LEU A 9 -10.93 -6.51 3.49
N THR A 10 -10.83 -5.31 4.05
CA THR A 10 -11.42 -4.98 5.35
C THR A 10 -12.44 -3.86 5.29
N ASP A 11 -12.22 -2.88 4.43
CA ASP A 11 -13.03 -1.67 4.38
C ASP A 11 -13.87 -1.56 3.10
N PRO A 12 -15.11 -1.06 3.20
CA PRO A 12 -15.98 -0.85 2.03
C PRO A 12 -15.50 0.33 1.18
N VAL A 13 -15.89 0.36 -0.09
CA VAL A 13 -15.48 1.37 -1.10
C VAL A 13 -15.67 2.81 -0.60
N ASN A 14 -16.81 3.10 0.04
CA ASN A 14 -17.10 4.46 0.54
C ASN A 14 -16.08 4.90 1.61
N LYS A 15 -15.68 4.02 2.53
CA LYS A 15 -14.70 4.34 3.56
C LYS A 15 -13.32 4.57 2.95
N VAL A 16 -12.88 3.71 2.03
CA VAL A 16 -11.62 3.89 1.29
C VAL A 16 -11.63 5.21 0.50
N SER A 17 -12.76 5.54 -0.15
CA SER A 17 -12.89 6.81 -0.87
C SER A 17 -12.78 8.04 0.02
N LEU A 18 -13.34 8.00 1.23
CA LEU A 18 -13.20 9.07 2.21
C LEU A 18 -11.73 9.25 2.65
N TRP A 19 -11.01 8.16 2.90
CA TRP A 19 -9.59 8.20 3.21
C TRP A 19 -8.76 8.88 2.11
N TYR A 20 -9.02 8.54 0.86
CA TYR A 20 -8.34 9.19 -0.26
C TYR A 20 -8.60 10.70 -0.31
N LYS A 21 -9.86 11.12 -0.07
CA LYS A 21 -10.19 12.55 -0.06
C LYS A 21 -9.53 13.27 1.11
N GLU A 22 -9.49 12.65 2.28
CA GLU A 22 -8.82 13.18 3.48
C GLU A 22 -7.32 13.38 3.21
N VAL A 23 -6.62 12.32 2.80
CA VAL A 23 -5.18 12.38 2.52
C VAL A 23 -4.88 13.40 1.42
N PHE A 24 -5.72 13.46 0.37
CA PHE A 24 -5.58 14.44 -0.69
C PHE A 24 -5.68 15.88 -0.16
N ASN A 25 -6.67 16.16 0.70
CA ASN A 25 -6.85 17.49 1.29
C ASN A 25 -5.65 17.86 2.18
N LEU A 26 -5.15 16.95 3.01
CA LEU A 26 -3.97 17.16 3.85
C LEU A 26 -2.72 17.46 3.00
N ILE A 27 -2.52 16.72 1.90
CA ILE A 27 -1.42 16.98 0.95
C ILE A 27 -1.59 18.36 0.30
N ALA A 28 -2.80 18.67 -0.17
CA ALA A 28 -3.07 19.96 -0.81
C ALA A 28 -2.84 21.15 0.14
N GLU A 29 -3.21 21.00 1.42
CA GLU A 29 -2.95 21.99 2.46
C GLU A 29 -1.45 22.14 2.74
N GLN A 30 -0.73 21.03 2.94
CA GLN A 30 0.72 21.03 3.21
C GLN A 30 1.54 21.71 2.10
N TYR A 31 1.14 21.49 0.83
CA TYR A 31 1.82 22.04 -0.33
C TYR A 31 1.19 23.32 -0.89
N GLN A 32 0.18 23.87 -0.20
CA GLN A 32 -0.52 25.10 -0.58
C GLN A 32 -1.01 25.07 -2.03
N VAL A 33 -1.65 23.96 -2.41
CA VAL A 33 -2.11 23.73 -3.78
C VAL A 33 -3.33 24.61 -4.08
N ASP A 34 -3.25 25.38 -5.16
CA ASP A 34 -4.39 26.10 -5.71
C ASP A 34 -5.33 25.15 -6.50
N GLN A 35 -6.60 25.53 -6.64
CA GLN A 35 -7.59 24.79 -7.42
C GLN A 35 -7.77 23.32 -6.99
N ILE A 36 -7.89 23.10 -5.68
CA ILE A 36 -7.98 21.76 -5.06
C ILE A 36 -9.05 20.89 -5.71
N ASP A 37 -10.24 21.41 -5.97
CA ASP A 37 -11.34 20.63 -6.55
C ASP A 37 -11.03 20.18 -7.98
N GLN A 38 -10.46 21.04 -8.80
CA GLN A 38 -10.06 20.68 -10.17
C GLN A 38 -8.97 19.62 -10.19
N LEU A 39 -7.99 19.73 -9.29
CA LEU A 39 -6.94 18.72 -9.15
C LEU A 39 -7.53 17.39 -8.67
N TRP A 40 -8.45 17.42 -7.71
CA TRP A 40 -9.14 16.21 -7.25
C TRP A 40 -9.87 15.49 -8.39
N GLU A 41 -10.65 16.22 -9.18
CA GLU A 41 -11.34 15.66 -10.35
C GLU A 41 -10.36 15.02 -11.36
N SER A 42 -9.17 15.58 -11.50
CA SER A 42 -8.13 15.01 -12.37
C SER A 42 -7.51 13.71 -11.82
N VAL A 43 -7.55 13.49 -10.51
CA VAL A 43 -7.02 12.28 -9.86
C VAL A 43 -8.02 11.11 -9.94
N LEU A 44 -9.32 11.40 -9.91
CA LEU A 44 -10.37 10.38 -9.84
C LEU A 44 -10.29 9.30 -10.94
N PRO A 45 -10.07 9.64 -12.21
CA PRO A 45 -9.96 8.64 -13.28
C PRO A 45 -8.76 7.69 -13.16
N HIS A 46 -7.75 8.10 -12.40
CA HIS A 46 -6.52 7.33 -12.17
C HIS A 46 -6.56 6.40 -10.95
N ARG A 47 -7.72 6.32 -10.30
CA ARG A 47 -7.92 5.48 -9.12
C ARG A 47 -9.15 4.59 -9.31
N PHE A 48 -8.98 3.29 -9.09
CA PHE A 48 -10.07 2.33 -9.00
C PHE A 48 -10.03 1.63 -7.65
N ILE A 49 -11.18 1.50 -6.97
CA ILE A 49 -11.28 0.80 -5.68
C ILE A 49 -12.10 -0.46 -5.88
N MET A 50 -11.53 -1.59 -5.48
CA MET A 50 -12.16 -2.90 -5.48
C MET A 50 -12.16 -3.47 -4.08
N THR A 51 -13.26 -4.08 -3.67
CA THR A 51 -13.36 -4.71 -2.36
C THR A 51 -13.63 -6.20 -2.50
N PHE A 52 -13.01 -6.99 -1.64
CA PHE A 52 -13.27 -8.40 -1.47
C PHE A 52 -13.53 -8.68 0.01
N ARG A 53 -14.30 -9.71 0.30
CA ARG A 53 -14.26 -10.32 1.63
C ARG A 53 -13.00 -11.18 1.71
N VAL A 54 -12.34 -11.22 2.89
CA VAL A 54 -11.11 -12.00 3.10
C VAL A 54 -11.27 -13.45 2.62
N GLU A 55 -12.35 -14.11 3.03
CA GLU A 55 -12.65 -15.50 2.67
C GLU A 55 -13.00 -15.68 1.18
N GLY A 56 -13.33 -14.59 0.51
CA GLY A 56 -13.70 -14.57 -0.91
C GLY A 56 -12.57 -14.17 -1.83
N PHE A 57 -11.43 -13.70 -1.28
CA PHE A 57 -10.28 -13.32 -2.07
C PHE A 57 -9.48 -14.55 -2.52
N SER A 58 -9.12 -14.56 -3.79
CA SER A 58 -8.11 -15.48 -4.34
C SER A 58 -7.46 -14.84 -5.55
N VAL A 59 -6.23 -15.25 -5.86
CA VAL A 59 -5.50 -14.71 -7.01
C VAL A 59 -6.20 -15.00 -8.34
N PRO A 60 -6.77 -16.18 -8.60
CA PRO A 60 -7.55 -16.43 -9.81
C PRO A 60 -8.75 -15.49 -9.97
N LYS A 61 -9.49 -15.20 -8.88
CA LYS A 61 -10.59 -14.23 -8.94
C LYS A 61 -10.11 -12.81 -9.23
N LEU A 62 -8.96 -12.42 -8.65
CA LEU A 62 -8.37 -11.14 -8.97
C LEU A 62 -7.96 -11.08 -10.44
N GLN A 63 -7.35 -12.14 -10.97
CA GLN A 63 -6.96 -12.22 -12.38
C GLN A 63 -8.16 -12.07 -13.30
N GLU A 64 -9.28 -12.75 -13.02
CA GLU A 64 -10.54 -12.61 -13.74
C GLU A 64 -11.02 -11.14 -13.74
N ARG A 65 -11.04 -10.49 -12.56
CA ARG A 65 -11.45 -9.08 -12.45
C ARG A 65 -10.53 -8.11 -13.17
N LEU A 66 -9.22 -8.37 -13.15
CA LEU A 66 -8.25 -7.57 -13.89
C LEU A 66 -8.46 -7.71 -15.41
N ALA A 67 -8.72 -8.94 -15.88
CA ALA A 67 -9.03 -9.19 -17.27
C ALA A 67 -10.31 -8.45 -17.68
N ASP A 68 -11.40 -8.56 -16.92
CA ASP A 68 -12.66 -7.84 -17.16
C ASP A 68 -12.44 -6.32 -17.30
N LEU A 69 -11.70 -5.73 -16.35
CA LEU A 69 -11.44 -4.28 -16.38
C LEU A 69 -10.63 -3.85 -17.60
N THR A 70 -9.65 -4.65 -17.98
CA THR A 70 -8.71 -4.33 -19.06
C THR A 70 -9.33 -4.58 -20.44
N GLU A 71 -9.98 -5.72 -20.64
CA GLU A 71 -10.61 -6.11 -21.92
C GLU A 71 -11.78 -5.20 -22.29
N GLN A 72 -12.52 -4.74 -21.27
CA GLN A 72 -13.61 -3.77 -21.47
C GLN A 72 -13.14 -2.32 -21.52
N ASN A 73 -11.83 -2.05 -21.48
CA ASN A 73 -11.24 -0.71 -21.42
C ASN A 73 -11.80 0.19 -20.30
N ILE A 74 -12.20 -0.41 -19.18
CA ILE A 74 -12.70 0.32 -18.00
C ILE A 74 -11.52 0.89 -17.21
N PHE A 75 -10.51 0.06 -16.92
CA PHE A 75 -9.35 0.46 -16.14
C PHE A 75 -8.16 -0.49 -16.35
N SER A 76 -6.98 0.06 -16.62
CA SER A 76 -5.74 -0.71 -16.75
C SER A 76 -4.77 -0.25 -15.67
N PRO A 77 -4.61 -1.00 -14.56
CA PRO A 77 -3.74 -0.62 -13.45
C PRO A 77 -2.26 -0.76 -13.81
N GLN A 78 -1.47 0.20 -13.36
CA GLN A 78 0.00 0.15 -13.38
C GLN A 78 0.57 -0.11 -11.98
N MET A 79 -0.26 0.07 -10.97
CA MET A 79 0.05 -0.21 -9.57
C MET A 79 -1.17 -0.80 -8.88
N ILE A 80 -0.93 -1.76 -7.98
CA ILE A 80 -1.95 -2.34 -7.09
C ILE A 80 -1.54 -2.08 -5.64
N ILE A 81 -2.47 -1.57 -4.83
CA ILE A 81 -2.35 -1.51 -3.38
C ILE A 81 -3.30 -2.56 -2.81
N VAL A 82 -2.81 -3.42 -1.93
CA VAL A 82 -3.62 -4.44 -1.25
C VAL A 82 -3.62 -4.12 0.25
N ASP A 83 -4.80 -3.76 0.75
CA ASP A 83 -5.01 -3.43 2.15
C ASP A 83 -5.82 -4.49 2.87
N GLY A 84 -5.38 -4.85 4.10
CA GLY A 84 -6.04 -5.85 4.93
C GLY A 84 -5.80 -7.30 4.52
N PHE A 85 -4.76 -7.58 3.72
CA PHE A 85 -4.39 -8.95 3.37
C PHE A 85 -3.89 -9.70 4.62
N PRO A 86 -4.38 -10.93 4.86
CA PRO A 86 -3.93 -11.71 6.02
C PRO A 86 -2.52 -12.26 5.78
N PHE A 87 -1.57 -11.89 6.64
CA PHE A 87 -0.21 -12.41 6.63
C PHE A 87 -0.07 -13.51 7.69
N ASP A 88 -0.77 -14.61 7.50
CA ASP A 88 -0.64 -15.82 8.32
C ASP A 88 0.37 -16.81 7.70
N GLU A 89 0.67 -17.89 8.43
CA GLU A 89 1.66 -18.90 8.00
C GLU A 89 1.31 -19.59 6.67
N SER A 90 0.04 -19.58 6.27
CA SER A 90 -0.45 -20.23 5.06
C SER A 90 -0.41 -19.34 3.80
N VAL A 91 -0.07 -18.07 3.95
CA VAL A 91 -0.20 -17.04 2.91
C VAL A 91 0.80 -17.17 1.76
N ARG A 92 1.95 -17.83 1.99
CA ARG A 92 3.05 -17.89 1.02
C ARG A 92 2.66 -18.35 -0.39
N PRO A 93 1.86 -19.42 -0.59
CA PRO A 93 1.42 -19.83 -1.91
C PRO A 93 0.64 -18.74 -2.65
N SER A 94 -0.31 -18.09 -1.98
CA SER A 94 -1.11 -17.01 -2.56
C SER A 94 -0.29 -15.78 -2.91
N LEU A 95 0.69 -15.40 -2.08
CA LEU A 95 1.61 -14.30 -2.39
C LEU A 95 2.52 -14.63 -3.57
N SER A 96 2.99 -15.87 -3.68
CA SER A 96 3.82 -16.31 -4.80
C SER A 96 3.04 -16.28 -6.11
N GLU A 97 1.80 -16.78 -6.09
CA GLU A 97 0.89 -16.72 -7.25
C GLU A 97 0.58 -15.27 -7.65
N PHE A 98 0.28 -14.42 -6.68
CA PHE A 98 0.06 -12.99 -6.90
C PHE A 98 1.31 -12.31 -7.52
N LYS A 99 2.51 -12.60 -6.98
CA LYS A 99 3.77 -12.07 -7.51
C LYS A 99 3.98 -12.45 -8.97
N ASN A 100 3.67 -13.69 -9.35
CA ASN A 100 3.76 -14.14 -10.73
C ASN A 100 2.78 -13.39 -11.63
N LEU A 101 1.52 -13.26 -11.22
CA LEU A 101 0.49 -12.54 -11.94
C LEU A 101 0.91 -11.09 -12.25
N ILE A 102 1.34 -10.33 -11.23
CA ILE A 102 1.72 -8.92 -11.42
C ILE A 102 2.99 -8.77 -12.26
N LYS A 103 3.94 -9.70 -12.12
CA LYS A 103 5.18 -9.72 -12.91
C LYS A 103 4.89 -9.93 -14.40
N GLU A 104 4.02 -10.85 -14.75
CA GLU A 104 3.58 -11.11 -16.12
C GLU A 104 2.90 -9.90 -16.75
N GLN A 105 2.19 -9.11 -15.96
CA GLN A 105 1.48 -7.92 -16.42
C GLN A 105 2.30 -6.62 -16.29
N GLY A 106 3.52 -6.68 -15.77
CA GLY A 106 4.36 -5.49 -15.56
C GLY A 106 3.81 -4.51 -14.52
N ILE A 107 3.02 -5.00 -13.55
CA ILE A 107 2.37 -4.20 -12.52
C ILE A 107 3.24 -4.17 -11.26
N HIS A 108 3.34 -3.01 -10.60
CA HIS A 108 3.91 -2.89 -9.25
C HIS A 108 2.85 -3.08 -8.18
N SER A 109 3.22 -3.65 -7.03
CA SER A 109 2.26 -3.81 -5.93
C SER A 109 2.84 -3.41 -4.58
N TRP A 110 1.94 -2.91 -3.70
CA TRP A 110 2.19 -2.62 -2.31
C TRP A 110 1.17 -3.32 -1.43
N PHE A 111 1.63 -3.81 -0.29
CA PHE A 111 0.78 -4.42 0.73
C PHE A 111 0.89 -3.66 2.04
N THR A 112 -0.21 -3.52 2.75
CA THR A 112 -0.17 -3.11 4.16
C THR A 112 -0.12 -4.36 5.02
N VAL A 113 0.79 -4.35 6.02
CA VAL A 113 0.94 -5.44 6.99
C VAL A 113 0.78 -4.85 8.39
N ARG A 114 -0.15 -5.40 9.18
CA ARG A 114 -0.29 -5.03 10.59
C ARG A 114 0.72 -5.79 11.43
N THR A 115 1.51 -5.06 12.20
CA THR A 115 2.43 -5.62 13.18
C THR A 115 1.92 -5.35 14.60
N HIS A 116 2.24 -6.23 15.54
CA HIS A 116 1.86 -6.08 16.94
C HIS A 116 3.06 -5.64 17.76
N ARG A 117 2.94 -4.51 18.48
CA ARG A 117 4.05 -3.90 19.25
C ARG A 117 4.62 -4.77 20.36
N HIS A 118 3.83 -5.73 20.87
CA HIS A 118 4.23 -6.62 21.95
C HIS A 118 4.92 -7.90 21.45
N GLU A 119 4.98 -8.11 20.15
CA GLU A 119 5.69 -9.24 19.54
C GLU A 119 7.12 -8.81 19.23
N GLU A 120 8.07 -9.59 19.73
CA GLU A 120 9.49 -9.37 19.44
C GLU A 120 9.75 -9.75 17.96
N PRO A 121 10.39 -8.88 17.20
CA PRO A 121 10.77 -9.19 15.83
C PRO A 121 11.87 -10.25 15.78
N GLU A 122 12.13 -10.79 14.61
CA GLU A 122 13.30 -11.64 14.35
C GLU A 122 14.62 -10.91 14.67
N ALA A 123 15.72 -11.66 14.78
CA ALA A 123 17.03 -11.11 15.13
C ALA A 123 17.54 -10.02 14.19
N ASP A 124 17.07 -9.98 12.94
CA ASP A 124 17.37 -8.96 11.94
C ASP A 124 16.40 -7.73 12.00
N GLY A 125 15.44 -7.76 12.90
CA GLY A 125 14.43 -6.73 13.09
C GLY A 125 13.19 -6.89 12.18
N THR A 126 13.07 -7.98 11.43
CA THR A 126 11.89 -8.27 10.60
C THR A 126 10.71 -8.66 11.49
N PRO A 127 9.53 -8.02 11.35
CA PRO A 127 8.33 -8.43 12.07
C PRO A 127 7.93 -9.87 11.77
N LEU A 128 7.44 -10.60 12.79
CA LEU A 128 7.06 -12.02 12.66
C LEU A 128 6.06 -12.28 11.53
N GLN A 129 5.10 -11.37 11.34
CA GLN A 129 4.10 -11.47 10.28
C GLN A 129 4.72 -11.46 8.88
N LEU A 130 5.89 -10.84 8.72
CA LEU A 130 6.58 -10.73 7.43
C LEU A 130 7.70 -11.77 7.28
N ALA A 131 8.28 -12.28 8.37
CA ALA A 131 9.49 -13.10 8.37
C ALA A 131 9.43 -14.28 7.40
N HIS A 132 8.32 -15.02 7.41
CA HIS A 132 8.15 -16.23 6.59
C HIS A 132 7.93 -15.95 5.09
N VAL A 133 7.72 -14.69 4.68
CA VAL A 133 7.48 -14.26 3.29
C VAL A 133 8.33 -13.07 2.86
N ALA A 134 9.24 -12.60 3.68
CA ALA A 134 10.07 -11.41 3.40
C ALA A 134 10.87 -11.52 2.11
N ASP A 135 11.25 -12.73 1.69
CA ASP A 135 11.96 -13.00 0.44
C ASP A 135 11.12 -12.71 -0.81
N LEU A 136 9.79 -12.72 -0.70
CA LEU A 136 8.88 -12.41 -1.81
C LEU A 136 8.82 -10.91 -2.13
N PHE A 137 9.25 -10.05 -1.22
CA PHE A 137 9.22 -8.59 -1.38
C PHE A 137 10.61 -8.04 -1.73
N GLU A 138 10.66 -7.04 -2.59
CA GLU A 138 11.88 -6.32 -2.95
C GLU A 138 12.17 -5.21 -1.93
N ILE A 139 11.12 -4.59 -1.41
CA ILE A 139 11.18 -3.48 -0.45
C ILE A 139 10.25 -3.81 0.72
N ALA A 140 10.71 -3.56 1.92
CA ALA A 140 9.90 -3.58 3.14
C ALA A 140 10.20 -2.33 3.98
N ILE A 141 9.14 -1.62 4.35
CA ILE A 141 9.19 -0.37 5.13
C ILE A 141 8.35 -0.57 6.38
N GLN A 142 8.89 -0.17 7.52
CA GLN A 142 8.17 -0.18 8.80
C GLN A 142 7.93 1.25 9.27
N LEU A 143 6.72 1.51 9.74
CA LEU A 143 6.36 2.73 10.44
C LEU A 143 6.45 2.48 11.95
N LEU A 144 7.35 3.20 12.62
CA LEU A 144 7.64 3.06 14.05
C LEU A 144 7.21 4.33 14.79
N PRO A 145 6.08 4.30 15.51
CA PRO A 145 5.70 5.41 16.38
C PRO A 145 6.65 5.50 17.58
N GLU A 146 7.36 6.63 17.69
CA GLU A 146 8.26 6.94 18.80
C GLU A 146 7.95 8.34 19.35
N GLY A 147 7.44 8.40 20.57
CA GLY A 147 7.04 9.66 21.19
C GLY A 147 5.96 10.41 20.41
N LYS A 148 6.31 11.55 19.84
CA LYS A 148 5.41 12.40 19.04
C LYS A 148 5.63 12.30 17.53
N GLU A 149 6.41 11.35 17.07
CA GLU A 149 6.78 11.18 15.66
C GLU A 149 6.59 9.73 15.22
N ILE A 150 6.49 9.52 13.93
CA ILE A 150 6.49 8.19 13.32
C ILE A 150 7.69 8.10 12.42
N HIS A 151 8.65 7.26 12.80
CA HIS A 151 9.86 7.03 12.02
C HIS A 151 9.59 6.04 10.88
N VAL A 152 10.14 6.32 9.71
CA VAL A 152 10.06 5.43 8.54
C VAL A 152 11.35 4.65 8.44
N LYS A 153 11.31 3.35 8.76
CA LYS A 153 12.47 2.46 8.75
C LYS A 153 12.42 1.53 7.55
N ALA A 154 13.49 1.50 6.74
CA ALA A 154 13.65 0.46 5.74
C ALA A 154 14.13 -0.84 6.40
N LEU A 155 13.37 -1.92 6.23
CA LEU A 155 13.74 -3.28 6.68
C LEU A 155 14.45 -4.05 5.57
N LYS A 156 14.07 -3.80 4.30
CA LYS A 156 14.64 -4.46 3.12
C LYS A 156 14.63 -3.52 1.90
N GLY A 157 15.57 -3.70 0.98
CA GLY A 157 15.66 -2.91 -0.27
C GLY A 157 16.18 -1.49 -0.08
N GLY A 158 16.74 -1.20 1.08
CA GLY A 158 17.09 0.15 1.50
C GLY A 158 18.47 0.66 1.14
N ASP A 159 19.26 -0.04 0.32
CA ASP A 159 20.64 0.43 0.01
C ASP A 159 20.68 1.83 -0.60
N SER A 160 19.61 2.23 -1.29
CA SER A 160 19.39 3.60 -1.76
C SER A 160 18.70 4.50 -0.72
N PHE A 161 17.97 3.93 0.25
CA PHE A 161 17.23 4.65 1.29
C PHE A 161 17.95 4.70 2.63
N SER A 162 18.81 3.70 2.93
CA SER A 162 19.38 3.50 4.27
C SER A 162 20.49 4.48 4.66
N LYS A 163 21.02 5.24 3.72
CA LYS A 163 22.20 6.07 4.00
C LYS A 163 21.94 7.54 4.35
N SER A 164 20.72 8.08 4.24
CA SER A 164 20.53 9.52 4.46
C SER A 164 19.14 10.04 4.79
N LEU A 165 18.10 9.26 4.89
CA LEU A 165 16.77 9.80 5.08
C LEU A 165 16.21 9.37 6.45
N ASP A 166 16.40 10.24 7.46
CA ASP A 166 15.60 10.24 8.69
C ASP A 166 14.19 10.74 8.33
N LEU A 167 13.44 9.90 7.59
CA LEU A 167 12.09 10.22 7.19
C LEU A 167 11.16 10.03 8.38
N ARG A 168 10.38 11.06 8.65
CA ARG A 168 9.38 11.08 9.72
C ARG A 168 8.03 11.46 9.17
N LEU A 169 6.99 10.90 9.76
CA LEU A 169 5.62 11.30 9.52
C LEU A 169 5.08 12.05 10.73
N ASP A 170 4.29 13.08 10.45
CA ASP A 170 3.46 13.72 11.46
C ASP A 170 2.31 12.78 11.83
N PRO A 171 2.14 12.40 13.10
CA PRO A 171 1.06 11.50 13.52
C PRO A 171 -0.35 12.03 13.28
N SER A 172 -0.51 13.35 13.18
CA SER A 172 -1.82 13.99 12.98
C SER A 172 -2.27 13.97 11.52
N THR A 173 -1.33 14.06 10.59
CA THR A 173 -1.61 14.10 9.15
C THR A 173 -1.16 12.84 8.41
N MET A 174 -0.27 12.05 9.02
CA MET A 174 0.41 10.91 8.38
C MET A 174 1.23 11.30 7.13
N LEU A 175 1.54 12.58 6.99
CA LEU A 175 2.38 13.08 5.91
C LEU A 175 3.85 13.22 6.37
N LEU A 176 4.76 13.19 5.39
CA LEU A 176 6.17 13.45 5.65
C LEU A 176 6.36 14.85 6.24
N THR A 177 7.08 14.93 7.34
CA THR A 177 7.49 16.22 7.91
C THR A 177 8.61 16.81 7.05
N ASN A 178 8.45 18.08 6.68
CA ASN A 178 9.53 18.81 6.06
C ASN A 178 10.65 18.96 7.11
N GLN A 179 11.82 18.41 6.83
CA GLN A 179 13.00 18.74 7.62
C GLN A 179 13.33 20.21 7.39
N SER A 180 13.20 21.01 8.45
CA SER A 180 13.60 22.43 8.47
C SER A 180 15.12 22.52 8.52
#